data_51bf1d1604744f7d9cc226e1d87c1f7b
#
_entry.id   51bf1d1604744f7d9cc226e1d87c1f7b
#
_cell.length_a   1.000
_cell.length_b   1.000
_cell.length_c   1.000
_cell.angle_alpha   90.00
_cell.angle_beta   90.00
_cell.angle_gamma   90.00
#
_symmetry.space_group_name_H-M   'P 1'
#
loop_
_entity.id
_entity.type
_entity.pdbx_description
1 polymer ?
#
loop_
_entity_poly.entity_id
_entity_poly.type
_entity_poly.pdbx_seq_one_letter_code
_entity_poly.pdbx_strand_id
1 'polypeptide(L)'
;MIQLSSVTKAFGNQVLLERVSWQISVGERVGLCGPNGAGKTTLLRMLVGSEQPDEGRIILSNDLKVGYLPQDGLAHSGCTLNEEVSKAFQPLLDIQGEMHLLEEQLGDKSVPTEAYNERLSRYSDLQEIFRRREGYMIDLKIATVLRGLGFTDSEFTHQTHTFSGGWQMRIALAKLLLSRPGLLLLDEPTNHLDLEARNWLEDYLNDYPHAVIL
;
A
#
# COMPACT_ATOMS: atom_id res chain seq x y z
N MET A 1 -1.02 16.92 0.18
CA MET A 1 -0.76 17.80 -0.98
C MET A 1 0.64 17.54 -1.48
N ILE A 2 0.83 17.49 -2.78
CA ILE A 2 2.12 17.29 -3.45
C ILE A 2 2.31 18.46 -4.41
N GLN A 3 3.50 19.06 -4.41
CA GLN A 3 3.80 20.18 -5.28
C GLN A 3 5.16 19.97 -5.96
N LEU A 4 5.15 20.04 -7.28
CA LEU A 4 6.34 20.14 -8.12
C LEU A 4 6.53 21.61 -8.49
N SER A 5 7.74 22.13 -8.36
CA SER A 5 8.07 23.53 -8.68
C SER A 5 9.26 23.55 -9.63
N SER A 6 9.02 23.88 -10.91
CA SER A 6 10.01 24.01 -11.98
C SER A 6 10.96 22.81 -12.07
N VAL A 7 10.41 21.60 -11.97
CA VAL A 7 11.17 20.35 -12.00
C VAL A 7 11.71 20.08 -13.40
N THR A 8 13.01 19.91 -13.50
CA THR A 8 13.72 19.51 -14.72
C THR A 8 14.45 18.20 -14.47
N LYS A 9 14.38 17.28 -15.43
CA LYS A 9 15.12 16.01 -15.42
C LYS A 9 15.60 15.64 -16.80
N ALA A 10 16.90 15.32 -16.92
CA ALA A 10 17.52 14.85 -18.14
C ALA A 10 18.37 13.61 -17.89
N PHE A 11 18.56 12.81 -18.90
CA PHE A 11 19.55 11.71 -18.92
C PHE A 11 20.46 11.90 -20.13
N GLY A 12 21.72 12.21 -19.86
CA GLY A 12 22.67 12.60 -20.89
C GLY A 12 22.18 13.82 -21.69
N ASN A 13 21.96 13.66 -22.98
CA ASN A 13 21.46 14.75 -23.85
C ASN A 13 19.94 14.78 -24.01
N GLN A 14 19.22 13.85 -23.38
CA GLN A 14 17.76 13.76 -23.49
C GLN A 14 17.09 14.42 -22.30
N VAL A 15 16.39 15.51 -22.51
CA VAL A 15 15.53 16.15 -21.52
C VAL A 15 14.18 15.42 -21.49
N LEU A 16 13.83 14.84 -20.34
CA LEU A 16 12.55 14.14 -20.13
C LEU A 16 11.48 15.07 -19.59
N LEU A 17 11.86 15.94 -18.66
CA LEU A 17 10.98 16.92 -18.03
C LEU A 17 11.67 18.27 -18.04
N GLU A 18 10.99 19.32 -18.50
CA GLU A 18 11.52 20.67 -18.55
C GLU A 18 10.62 21.63 -17.78
N ARG A 19 11.13 22.15 -16.65
CA ARG A 19 10.47 23.13 -15.79
C ARG A 19 9.01 22.81 -15.45
N VAL A 20 8.71 21.52 -15.19
CA VAL A 20 7.36 21.06 -14.86
C VAL A 20 6.96 21.59 -13.50
N SER A 21 5.84 22.31 -13.45
CA SER A 21 5.21 22.74 -12.22
C SER A 21 3.80 22.16 -12.16
N TRP A 22 3.52 21.43 -11.09
CA TRP A 22 2.27 20.71 -10.94
C TRP A 22 1.92 20.56 -9.47
N GLN A 23 0.63 20.58 -9.16
CA GLN A 23 0.11 20.37 -7.82
C GLN A 23 -0.93 19.26 -7.86
N ILE A 24 -0.83 18.32 -6.94
CA ILE A 24 -1.75 17.19 -6.80
C ILE A 24 -2.51 17.36 -5.49
N SER A 25 -3.82 17.39 -5.61
CA SER A 25 -4.75 17.55 -4.49
C SER A 25 -5.08 16.21 -3.84
N VAL A 26 -5.64 16.24 -2.63
CA VAL A 26 -6.16 15.05 -1.96
C VAL A 26 -7.33 14.47 -2.77
N GLY A 27 -7.33 13.16 -2.99
CA GLY A 27 -8.38 12.47 -3.73
C GLY A 27 -8.35 12.65 -5.25
N GLU A 28 -7.34 13.33 -5.80
CA GLU A 28 -7.20 13.52 -7.24
C GLU A 28 -6.80 12.23 -7.97
N ARG A 29 -7.36 12.01 -9.17
CA ARG A 29 -7.01 10.89 -10.08
C ARG A 29 -6.30 11.47 -11.29
N VAL A 30 -5.11 10.98 -11.54
CA VAL A 30 -4.26 11.46 -12.63
C VAL A 30 -3.79 10.31 -13.50
N GLY A 31 -4.06 10.40 -14.79
CA GLY A 31 -3.51 9.49 -15.81
C GLY A 31 -2.29 10.11 -16.48
N LEU A 32 -1.13 9.45 -16.38
CA LEU A 32 0.07 9.84 -17.10
C LEU A 32 0.07 9.19 -18.48
N CYS A 33 -0.19 9.97 -19.53
CA CYS A 33 -0.23 9.50 -20.90
C CYS A 33 1.02 9.94 -21.67
N GLY A 34 1.54 9.05 -22.50
CA GLY A 34 2.69 9.34 -23.36
C GLY A 34 3.37 8.06 -23.88
N PRO A 35 4.20 8.18 -24.91
CA PRO A 35 4.95 7.05 -25.47
C PRO A 35 5.94 6.46 -24.45
N ASN A 36 6.47 5.26 -24.75
CA ASN A 36 7.55 4.68 -23.96
C ASN A 36 8.77 5.59 -24.02
N GLY A 37 9.44 5.75 -22.87
CA GLY A 37 10.58 6.69 -22.74
C GLY A 37 10.21 8.16 -22.53
N ALA A 38 8.91 8.53 -22.45
CA ALA A 38 8.48 9.92 -22.18
C ALA A 38 8.75 10.41 -20.75
N GLY A 39 9.31 9.57 -19.88
CA GLY A 39 9.64 9.96 -18.51
C GLY A 39 8.56 9.65 -17.45
N LYS A 40 7.51 8.89 -17.78
CA LYS A 40 6.44 8.51 -16.84
C LYS A 40 6.99 7.83 -15.58
N THR A 41 7.70 6.72 -15.75
CA THR A 41 8.37 6.00 -14.64
C THR A 41 9.35 6.90 -13.88
N THR A 42 10.09 7.77 -14.56
CA THR A 42 11.04 8.70 -13.93
C THR A 42 10.31 9.68 -13.04
N LEU A 43 9.16 10.23 -13.48
CA LEU A 43 8.32 11.11 -12.68
C LEU A 43 7.79 10.39 -11.43
N LEU A 44 7.29 9.15 -11.57
CA LEU A 44 6.84 8.34 -10.44
C LEU A 44 7.98 8.08 -9.44
N ARG A 45 9.18 7.72 -9.92
CA ARG A 45 10.38 7.53 -9.09
C ARG A 45 10.79 8.80 -8.36
N MET A 46 10.66 9.96 -8.97
CA MET A 46 10.91 11.24 -8.30
C MET A 46 9.88 11.53 -7.21
N LEU A 47 8.60 11.21 -7.42
CA LEU A 47 7.56 11.37 -6.41
C LEU A 47 7.76 10.45 -5.21
N VAL A 48 8.34 9.27 -5.40
CA VAL A 48 8.72 8.34 -4.31
C VAL A 48 10.01 8.77 -3.60
N GLY A 49 10.82 9.64 -4.24
CA GLY A 49 12.14 10.06 -3.74
C GLY A 49 13.28 9.08 -4.08
N SER A 50 13.05 8.07 -4.92
CA SER A 50 14.09 7.14 -5.41
C SER A 50 14.93 7.73 -6.55
N GLU A 51 14.47 8.82 -7.16
CA GLU A 51 15.17 9.62 -8.15
C GLU A 51 15.12 11.10 -7.74
N GLN A 52 16.16 11.87 -8.02
CA GLN A 52 16.20 13.30 -7.73
C GLN A 52 16.02 14.13 -9.02
N PRO A 53 15.30 15.25 -8.98
CA PRO A 53 15.30 16.19 -10.09
C PRO A 53 16.68 16.85 -10.23
N ASP A 54 17.06 17.23 -11.47
CA ASP A 54 18.30 17.96 -11.72
C ASP A 54 18.15 19.44 -11.36
N GLU A 55 16.92 20.00 -11.55
CA GLU A 55 16.56 21.35 -11.14
C GLU A 55 15.14 21.34 -10.57
N GLY A 56 14.82 22.38 -9.78
CA GLY A 56 13.52 22.53 -9.14
C GLY A 56 13.42 21.73 -7.84
N ARG A 57 12.19 21.50 -7.38
CA ARG A 57 11.95 20.77 -6.13
C ARG A 57 10.58 20.10 -6.12
N ILE A 58 10.51 18.98 -5.38
CA ILE A 58 9.28 18.26 -5.08
C ILE A 58 9.02 18.37 -3.58
N ILE A 59 7.85 18.85 -3.22
CA ILE A 59 7.43 19.01 -1.84
C ILE A 59 6.26 18.07 -1.58
N LEU A 60 6.42 17.20 -0.58
CA LEU A 60 5.39 16.31 -0.08
C LEU A 60 5.00 16.77 1.33
N SER A 61 3.71 16.65 1.69
CA SER A 61 3.29 16.86 3.07
C SER A 61 3.97 15.83 4.00
N ASN A 62 4.43 16.24 5.18
CA ASN A 62 5.22 15.41 6.08
C ASN A 62 4.56 14.07 6.46
N ASP A 63 3.22 14.03 6.55
CA ASP A 63 2.46 12.84 6.95
C ASP A 63 1.99 12.01 5.75
N LEU A 64 2.37 12.38 4.52
CA LEU A 64 1.91 11.69 3.32
C LEU A 64 2.68 10.39 3.11
N LYS A 65 1.99 9.27 3.33
CA LYS A 65 2.52 7.96 2.94
C LYS A 65 2.35 7.78 1.44
N VAL A 66 3.45 7.58 0.73
CA VAL A 66 3.47 7.28 -0.70
C VAL A 66 3.61 5.78 -0.89
N GLY A 67 2.72 5.18 -1.65
CA GLY A 67 2.81 3.80 -2.07
C GLY A 67 3.11 3.73 -3.56
N TYR A 68 4.09 2.92 -3.93
CA TYR A 68 4.53 2.77 -5.32
C TYR A 68 4.59 1.30 -5.73
N LEU A 69 3.98 0.99 -6.85
CA LEU A 69 4.12 -0.29 -7.52
C LEU A 69 5.09 -0.12 -8.70
N PRO A 70 6.33 -0.61 -8.61
CA PRO A 70 7.27 -0.59 -9.72
C PRO A 70 6.89 -1.64 -10.77
N GLN A 71 7.30 -1.42 -12.01
CA GLN A 71 7.05 -2.34 -13.12
C GLN A 71 7.75 -3.70 -12.95
N ASP A 72 8.87 -3.76 -12.23
CA ASP A 72 9.71 -4.96 -12.08
C ASP A 72 9.26 -5.92 -10.97
N GLY A 73 8.20 -5.58 -10.23
CA GLY A 73 7.70 -6.38 -9.12
C GLY A 73 8.59 -6.36 -7.86
N LEU A 74 8.10 -7.01 -6.81
CA LEU A 74 8.85 -7.17 -5.56
C LEU A 74 9.25 -8.64 -5.39
N ALA A 75 10.45 -8.90 -4.92
CA ALA A 75 10.86 -10.25 -4.51
C ALA A 75 10.11 -10.64 -3.25
N HIS A 76 9.25 -11.65 -3.35
CA HIS A 76 8.53 -12.24 -2.23
C HIS A 76 9.13 -13.60 -1.91
N SER A 77 9.43 -13.87 -0.65
CA SER A 77 10.02 -15.16 -0.26
C SER A 77 9.52 -15.64 1.09
N GLY A 78 9.19 -16.92 1.13
CA GLY A 78 9.17 -17.69 2.38
C GLY A 78 7.91 -17.59 3.22
N CYS A 79 6.80 -17.04 2.70
CA CYS A 79 5.52 -17.02 3.41
C CYS A 79 4.35 -17.28 2.45
N THR A 80 3.19 -17.60 2.99
CA THR A 80 1.96 -17.79 2.21
C THR A 80 1.46 -16.48 1.63
N LEU A 81 0.60 -16.57 0.59
CA LEU A 81 -0.05 -15.40 -0.01
C LEU A 81 -0.77 -14.55 1.06
N ASN A 82 -1.57 -15.21 1.92
CA ASN A 82 -2.31 -14.52 2.98
C ASN A 82 -1.36 -13.81 3.97
N GLU A 83 -0.30 -14.47 4.42
CA GLU A 83 0.70 -13.88 5.32
C GLU A 83 1.41 -12.68 4.67
N GLU A 84 1.75 -12.77 3.39
CA GLU A 84 2.44 -11.67 2.70
C GLU A 84 1.57 -10.41 2.61
N VAL A 85 0.30 -10.56 2.21
CA VAL A 85 -0.59 -9.39 2.08
C VAL A 85 -1.05 -8.87 3.45
N SER A 86 -1.12 -9.72 4.48
CA SER A 86 -1.42 -9.32 5.86
C SER A 86 -0.40 -8.35 6.44
N LYS A 87 0.84 -8.35 5.94
CA LYS A 87 1.88 -7.37 6.33
C LYS A 87 1.47 -5.91 6.06
N ALA A 88 0.50 -5.66 5.18
CA ALA A 88 -0.09 -4.34 4.99
C ALA A 88 -0.79 -3.81 6.26
N PHE A 89 -1.21 -4.72 7.13
CA PHE A 89 -1.89 -4.43 8.40
C PHE A 89 -0.98 -4.62 9.63
N GLN A 90 0.35 -4.71 9.45
CA GLN A 90 1.29 -5.01 10.55
C GLN A 90 1.01 -4.21 11.83
N PRO A 91 0.77 -2.88 11.81
CA PRO A 91 0.47 -2.13 13.03
C PRO A 91 -0.81 -2.57 13.75
N LEU A 92 -1.80 -3.13 13.02
CA LEU A 92 -3.02 -3.68 13.61
C LEU A 92 -2.80 -5.10 14.13
N LEU A 93 -2.01 -5.89 13.43
CA LEU A 93 -1.62 -7.24 13.88
C LEU A 93 -0.79 -7.18 15.16
N ASP A 94 0.09 -6.18 15.28
CA ASP A 94 0.86 -5.94 16.52
C ASP A 94 -0.06 -5.60 17.70
N ILE A 95 -1.08 -4.75 17.48
CA ILE A 95 -2.11 -4.44 18.47
C ILE A 95 -2.89 -5.71 18.85
N GLN A 96 -3.29 -6.51 17.88
CA GLN A 96 -3.99 -7.77 18.13
C GLN A 96 -3.15 -8.74 18.96
N GLY A 97 -1.86 -8.85 18.67
CA GLY A 97 -0.92 -9.65 19.44
C GLY A 97 -0.79 -9.17 20.89
N GLU A 98 -0.69 -7.83 21.11
CA GLU A 98 -0.63 -7.24 22.44
C GLU A 98 -1.95 -7.50 23.22
N MET A 99 -3.09 -7.37 22.56
CA MET A 99 -4.40 -7.67 23.16
C MET A 99 -4.47 -9.14 23.63
N HIS A 100 -4.02 -10.07 22.80
CA HIS A 100 -4.02 -11.50 23.13
C HIS A 100 -3.14 -11.80 24.35
N LEU A 101 -1.94 -11.24 24.41
CA LEU A 101 -1.05 -11.36 25.57
C LEU A 101 -1.67 -10.79 26.86
N LEU A 102 -2.38 -9.66 26.74
CA LEU A 102 -3.08 -9.08 27.89
C LEU A 102 -4.26 -9.93 28.34
N GLU A 103 -5.01 -10.54 27.41
CA GLU A 103 -6.10 -11.48 27.74
C GLU A 103 -5.57 -12.70 28.54
N GLU A 104 -4.46 -13.30 28.11
CA GLU A 104 -3.83 -14.40 28.85
C GLU A 104 -3.43 -13.96 30.26
N GLN A 105 -2.81 -12.76 30.40
CA GLN A 105 -2.39 -12.21 31.69
C GLN A 105 -3.55 -11.84 32.61
N LEU A 106 -4.67 -11.38 32.08
CA LEU A 106 -5.89 -11.07 32.84
C LEU A 106 -6.61 -12.34 33.30
N GLY A 107 -6.36 -13.48 32.66
CA GLY A 107 -6.84 -14.80 33.11
C GLY A 107 -6.14 -15.32 34.38
N ASP A 108 -4.98 -14.78 34.73
CA ASP A 108 -4.23 -15.17 35.93
C ASP A 108 -4.80 -14.46 37.17
N LYS A 109 -5.48 -15.23 38.03
CA LYS A 109 -6.10 -14.74 39.27
C LYS A 109 -5.09 -14.38 40.37
N SER A 110 -3.81 -14.64 40.18
CA SER A 110 -2.76 -14.35 41.17
C SER A 110 -2.20 -12.93 41.08
N VAL A 111 -2.61 -12.16 40.07
CA VAL A 111 -2.12 -10.80 39.80
C VAL A 111 -2.66 -9.81 40.85
N PRO A 112 -1.82 -8.92 41.40
CA PRO A 112 -2.26 -7.83 42.29
C PRO A 112 -3.30 -6.93 41.62
N THR A 113 -4.28 -6.45 42.40
CA THR A 113 -5.41 -5.67 41.88
C THR A 113 -4.99 -4.44 41.07
N GLU A 114 -3.93 -3.77 41.49
CA GLU A 114 -3.40 -2.58 40.80
C GLU A 114 -2.88 -2.93 39.39
N ALA A 115 -2.03 -3.95 39.28
CA ALA A 115 -1.52 -4.43 37.99
C ALA A 115 -2.63 -5.02 37.10
N TYR A 116 -3.65 -5.63 37.69
CA TYR A 116 -4.83 -6.08 36.94
C TYR A 116 -5.58 -4.91 36.32
N ASN A 117 -5.83 -3.83 37.08
CA ASN A 117 -6.53 -2.64 36.58
C ASN A 117 -5.75 -1.91 35.48
N GLU A 118 -4.43 -1.82 35.60
CA GLU A 118 -3.57 -1.24 34.55
C GLU A 118 -3.67 -2.03 33.25
N ARG A 119 -3.56 -3.36 33.33
CA ARG A 119 -3.70 -4.25 32.15
C ARG A 119 -5.08 -4.16 31.51
N LEU A 120 -6.13 -4.11 32.32
CA LEU A 120 -7.51 -3.98 31.85
C LEU A 120 -7.71 -2.64 31.11
N SER A 121 -7.19 -1.54 31.67
CA SER A 121 -7.21 -0.24 31.00
C SER A 121 -6.48 -0.28 29.66
N ARG A 122 -5.26 -0.84 29.63
CA ARG A 122 -4.48 -0.97 28.40
C ARG A 122 -5.20 -1.81 27.35
N TYR A 123 -5.78 -2.94 27.74
CA TYR A 123 -6.57 -3.80 26.86
C TYR A 123 -7.76 -3.02 26.24
N SER A 124 -8.48 -2.27 27.07
CA SER A 124 -9.63 -1.47 26.62
C SER A 124 -9.22 -0.40 25.62
N ASP A 125 -8.11 0.28 25.83
CA ASP A 125 -7.57 1.29 24.92
C ASP A 125 -7.20 0.66 23.56
N LEU A 126 -6.48 -0.48 23.59
CA LEU A 126 -6.10 -1.21 22.38
C LEU A 126 -7.32 -1.72 21.62
N GLN A 127 -8.33 -2.26 22.33
CA GLN A 127 -9.55 -2.73 21.72
C GLN A 127 -10.32 -1.60 21.02
N GLU A 128 -10.35 -0.41 21.62
CA GLU A 128 -10.96 0.76 20.97
C GLU A 128 -10.20 1.17 19.72
N ILE A 129 -8.87 1.23 19.76
CA ILE A 129 -8.02 1.54 18.59
C ILE A 129 -8.24 0.50 17.49
N PHE A 130 -8.22 -0.78 17.83
CA PHE A 130 -8.40 -1.90 16.90
C PHE A 130 -9.78 -1.84 16.21
N ARG A 131 -10.84 -1.58 16.98
CA ARG A 131 -12.20 -1.41 16.48
C ARG A 131 -12.31 -0.20 15.55
N ARG A 132 -11.79 0.97 15.96
CA ARG A 132 -11.85 2.22 15.17
C ARG A 132 -11.11 2.11 13.84
N ARG A 133 -10.04 1.31 13.80
CA ARG A 133 -9.27 1.03 12.58
C ARG A 133 -9.79 -0.18 11.80
N GLU A 134 -10.97 -0.68 12.17
CA GLU A 134 -11.61 -1.83 11.51
C GLU A 134 -10.74 -3.11 11.51
N GLY A 135 -10.00 -3.36 12.60
CA GLY A 135 -9.11 -4.51 12.72
C GLY A 135 -9.83 -5.84 12.57
N TYR A 136 -11.08 -5.95 13.02
CA TYR A 136 -11.91 -7.17 12.83
C TYR A 136 -12.29 -7.44 11.37
N MET A 137 -12.05 -6.49 10.45
CA MET A 137 -12.36 -6.62 9.04
C MET A 137 -11.15 -6.98 8.18
N ILE A 138 -9.98 -7.23 8.79
CA ILE A 138 -8.71 -7.48 8.07
C ILE A 138 -8.89 -8.65 7.10
N ASP A 139 -9.37 -9.80 7.55
CA ASP A 139 -9.52 -11.00 6.72
C ASP A 139 -10.50 -10.77 5.56
N LEU A 140 -11.60 -10.06 5.82
CA LEU A 140 -12.55 -9.72 4.77
C LEU A 140 -11.94 -8.79 3.72
N LYS A 141 -11.17 -7.78 4.15
CA LYS A 141 -10.48 -6.84 3.24
C LYS A 141 -9.46 -7.58 2.38
N ILE A 142 -8.67 -8.47 2.98
CA ILE A 142 -7.70 -9.31 2.27
C ILE A 142 -8.42 -10.17 1.24
N ALA A 143 -9.44 -10.92 1.64
CA ALA A 143 -10.19 -11.80 0.74
C ALA A 143 -10.83 -11.00 -0.41
N THR A 144 -11.40 -9.83 -0.14
CA THR A 144 -11.99 -8.96 -1.16
C THR A 144 -10.98 -8.51 -2.20
N VAL A 145 -9.80 -8.04 -1.78
CA VAL A 145 -8.76 -7.56 -2.70
C VAL A 145 -8.14 -8.72 -3.48
N LEU A 146 -7.86 -9.86 -2.82
CA LEU A 146 -7.27 -11.02 -3.50
C LEU A 146 -8.22 -11.60 -4.55
N ARG A 147 -9.50 -11.79 -4.22
CA ARG A 147 -10.52 -12.26 -5.19
C ARG A 147 -10.69 -11.28 -6.34
N GLY A 148 -10.71 -9.99 -6.08
CA GLY A 148 -10.78 -8.96 -7.09
C GLY A 148 -9.60 -8.97 -8.07
N LEU A 149 -8.42 -9.36 -7.61
CA LEU A 149 -7.22 -9.54 -8.44
C LEU A 149 -7.11 -10.94 -9.06
N GLY A 150 -8.15 -11.79 -8.94
CA GLY A 150 -8.27 -13.07 -9.61
C GLY A 150 -7.74 -14.28 -8.81
N PHE A 151 -7.35 -14.12 -7.53
CA PHE A 151 -6.95 -15.25 -6.70
C PHE A 151 -8.16 -16.02 -6.17
N THR A 152 -8.04 -17.34 -6.14
CA THR A 152 -9.01 -18.24 -5.53
C THR A 152 -8.71 -18.44 -4.04
N ASP A 153 -9.71 -18.78 -3.23
CA ASP A 153 -9.53 -18.99 -1.79
C ASP A 153 -8.53 -20.10 -1.46
N SER A 154 -8.44 -21.13 -2.31
CA SER A 154 -7.48 -22.23 -2.17
C SER A 154 -6.02 -21.77 -2.33
N GLU A 155 -5.77 -20.68 -3.04
CA GLU A 155 -4.44 -20.13 -3.27
C GLU A 155 -3.93 -19.30 -2.09
N PHE A 156 -4.79 -18.88 -1.17
CA PHE A 156 -4.40 -18.03 -0.03
C PHE A 156 -3.34 -18.69 0.87
N THR A 157 -3.32 -20.00 0.91
CA THR A 157 -2.33 -20.80 1.68
C THR A 157 -1.09 -21.19 0.87
N HIS A 158 -1.07 -20.90 -0.45
CA HIS A 158 0.08 -21.21 -1.29
C HIS A 158 1.26 -20.28 -0.98
N GLN A 159 2.46 -20.83 -1.10
CA GLN A 159 3.70 -20.07 -0.91
C GLN A 159 3.89 -19.03 -2.02
N THR A 160 4.27 -17.79 -1.67
CA THR A 160 4.41 -16.70 -2.63
C THR A 160 5.40 -16.98 -3.74
N HIS A 161 6.46 -17.75 -3.47
CA HIS A 161 7.47 -18.11 -4.47
C HIS A 161 7.00 -19.11 -5.54
N THR A 162 5.86 -19.79 -5.32
CA THR A 162 5.29 -20.72 -6.31
C THR A 162 4.50 -20.02 -7.41
N PHE A 163 4.19 -18.75 -7.25
CA PHE A 163 3.47 -17.95 -8.22
C PHE A 163 4.39 -17.44 -9.35
N SER A 164 3.88 -17.37 -10.57
CA SER A 164 4.61 -16.77 -11.70
C SER A 164 4.83 -15.27 -11.49
N GLY A 165 5.78 -14.68 -12.24
CA GLY A 165 6.11 -13.25 -12.12
C GLY A 165 4.90 -12.30 -12.22
N GLY A 166 3.96 -12.57 -13.14
CA GLY A 166 2.73 -11.79 -13.26
C GLY A 166 1.83 -11.90 -12.04
N TRP A 167 1.73 -13.09 -11.43
CA TRP A 167 1.00 -13.29 -10.19
C TRP A 167 1.71 -12.66 -8.99
N GLN A 168 3.04 -12.69 -8.94
CA GLN A 168 3.79 -11.97 -7.90
C GLN A 168 3.56 -10.45 -7.99
N MET A 169 3.41 -9.91 -9.20
CA MET A 169 3.01 -8.52 -9.39
C MET A 169 1.61 -8.23 -8.83
N ARG A 170 0.64 -9.16 -9.03
CA ARG A 170 -0.69 -9.04 -8.42
C ARG A 170 -0.62 -9.10 -6.88
N ILE A 171 0.28 -9.91 -6.30
CA ILE A 171 0.51 -9.94 -4.84
C ILE A 171 1.04 -8.59 -4.35
N ALA A 172 2.02 -8.01 -5.04
CA ALA A 172 2.55 -6.70 -4.70
C ALA A 172 1.48 -5.60 -4.79
N LEU A 173 0.64 -5.64 -5.84
CA LEU A 173 -0.49 -4.75 -6.01
C LEU A 173 -1.51 -4.93 -4.88
N ALA A 174 -1.89 -6.16 -4.52
CA ALA A 174 -2.80 -6.44 -3.41
C ALA A 174 -2.31 -5.81 -2.10
N LYS A 175 -1.04 -6.06 -1.76
CA LYS A 175 -0.41 -5.52 -0.55
C LYS A 175 -0.41 -3.98 -0.56
N LEU A 176 -0.13 -3.37 -1.71
CA LEU A 176 -0.13 -1.93 -1.87
C LEU A 176 -1.54 -1.34 -1.69
N LEU A 177 -2.56 -1.93 -2.32
CA LEU A 177 -3.96 -1.49 -2.20
C LEU A 177 -4.46 -1.62 -0.75
N LEU A 178 -4.12 -2.71 -0.06
CA LEU A 178 -4.50 -2.96 1.33
C LEU A 178 -3.84 -1.98 2.31
N SER A 179 -2.62 -1.50 2.01
CA SER A 179 -1.92 -0.53 2.86
C SER A 179 -2.53 0.88 2.82
N ARG A 180 -3.38 1.17 1.84
CA ARG A 180 -4.12 2.43 1.64
C ARG A 180 -3.25 3.69 1.83
N PRO A 181 -2.17 3.86 1.06
CA PRO A 181 -1.33 5.06 1.15
C PRO A 181 -2.09 6.34 0.77
N GLY A 182 -1.66 7.48 1.30
CA GLY A 182 -2.25 8.79 0.98
C GLY A 182 -1.97 9.27 -0.46
N LEU A 183 -0.97 8.69 -1.12
CA LEU A 183 -0.71 8.79 -2.55
C LEU A 183 -0.39 7.40 -3.09
N LEU A 184 -1.15 6.94 -4.05
CA LEU A 184 -0.96 5.67 -4.75
C LEU A 184 -0.36 5.93 -6.14
N LEU A 185 0.82 5.38 -6.39
CA LEU A 185 1.54 5.48 -7.66
C LEU A 185 1.61 4.10 -8.30
N LEU A 186 1.04 3.95 -9.49
CA LEU A 186 0.98 2.69 -10.21
C LEU A 186 1.61 2.86 -11.60
N ASP A 187 2.70 2.16 -11.85
CA ASP A 187 3.38 2.17 -13.15
C ASP A 187 2.88 1.00 -14.00
N GLU A 188 2.02 1.29 -14.98
CA GLU A 188 1.41 0.32 -15.89
C GLU A 188 0.76 -0.90 -15.17
N PRO A 189 -0.13 -0.68 -14.17
CA PRO A 189 -0.62 -1.75 -13.29
C PRO A 189 -1.46 -2.81 -14.03
N THR A 190 -1.93 -2.52 -15.23
CA THR A 190 -2.81 -3.41 -16.00
C THR A 190 -2.08 -4.45 -16.84
N ASN A 191 -0.75 -4.37 -16.99
CA ASN A 191 0.02 -5.26 -17.86
C ASN A 191 -0.07 -6.75 -17.49
N HIS A 192 -0.33 -7.05 -16.20
CA HIS A 192 -0.39 -8.43 -15.69
C HIS A 192 -1.81 -8.84 -15.23
N LEU A 193 -2.83 -8.04 -15.59
CA LEU A 193 -4.21 -8.28 -15.22
C LEU A 193 -5.02 -8.75 -16.43
N ASP A 194 -5.88 -9.75 -16.22
CA ASP A 194 -6.94 -10.09 -17.15
C ASP A 194 -8.07 -9.04 -17.10
N LEU A 195 -9.06 -9.18 -17.96
CA LEU A 195 -10.14 -8.21 -18.09
C LEU A 195 -10.95 -8.04 -16.81
N GLU A 196 -11.21 -9.14 -16.09
CA GLU A 196 -12.01 -9.11 -14.87
C GLU A 196 -11.27 -8.39 -13.75
N ALA A 197 -9.98 -8.70 -13.54
CA ALA A 197 -9.15 -8.02 -12.56
C ALA A 197 -8.90 -6.53 -12.89
N ARG A 198 -8.85 -6.17 -14.20
CA ARG A 198 -8.77 -4.75 -14.62
C ARG A 198 -10.03 -3.98 -14.27
N ASN A 199 -11.20 -4.52 -14.60
CA ASN A 199 -12.47 -3.87 -14.29
C ASN A 199 -12.62 -3.71 -12.76
N TRP A 200 -12.30 -4.74 -12.01
CA TRP A 200 -12.33 -4.67 -10.55
C TRP A 200 -11.36 -3.60 -10.01
N LEU A 201 -10.14 -3.53 -10.55
CA LEU A 201 -9.16 -2.52 -10.13
C LEU A 201 -9.65 -1.11 -10.45
N GLU A 202 -10.27 -0.89 -11.61
CA GLU A 202 -10.86 0.39 -12.00
C GLU A 202 -11.94 0.82 -11.00
N ASP A 203 -12.87 -0.08 -10.67
CA ASP A 203 -13.92 0.18 -9.67
C ASP A 203 -13.30 0.49 -8.31
N TYR A 204 -12.31 -0.28 -7.87
CA TYR A 204 -11.61 -0.06 -6.61
C TYR A 204 -10.92 1.32 -6.56
N LEU A 205 -10.26 1.73 -7.66
CA LEU A 205 -9.57 3.02 -7.75
C LEU A 205 -10.55 4.20 -7.84
N ASN A 206 -11.74 4.01 -8.40
CA ASN A 206 -12.79 5.03 -8.41
C ASN A 206 -13.26 5.35 -6.98
N ASP A 207 -13.37 4.35 -6.12
CA ASP A 207 -13.79 4.49 -4.73
C ASP A 207 -12.61 4.78 -3.76
N TYR A 208 -11.38 4.84 -4.28
CA TYR A 208 -10.20 5.04 -3.45
C TYR A 208 -10.21 6.44 -2.82
N PRO A 209 -10.06 6.60 -1.47
CA PRO A 209 -10.27 7.88 -0.80
C PRO A 209 -9.14 8.90 -1.01
N HIS A 210 -7.99 8.46 -1.49
CA HIS A 210 -6.78 9.28 -1.59
C HIS A 210 -6.38 9.53 -3.04
N ALA A 211 -5.30 10.28 -3.26
CA ALA A 211 -4.80 10.57 -4.59
C ALA A 211 -4.20 9.33 -5.28
N VAL A 212 -4.44 9.20 -6.59
CA VAL A 212 -3.92 8.12 -7.43
C VAL A 212 -3.28 8.70 -8.67
N ILE A 213 -2.09 8.19 -9.04
CA ILE A 213 -1.42 8.47 -10.31
C ILE A 213 -1.14 7.13 -11.00
N LEU A 214 -1.57 7.04 -12.27
CA LEU A 214 -1.46 5.85 -13.12
C LEU A 214 -0.57 6.13 -14.32
#